data_b406d8ec19e7582af0f595162c6508af
#
_entry.id   b406d8ec19e7582af0f595162c6508af
#
_cell.length_a   1.000
_cell.length_b   1.000
_cell.length_c   1.000
_cell.angle_alpha   90.00
_cell.angle_beta   90.00
_cell.angle_gamma   90.00
#
_symmetry.space_group_name_H-M   'P 1'
#
loop_
_entity.id
_entity.type
_entity.pdbx_description
1 polymer ?
#
loop_
_entity_poly.entity_id
_entity_poly.type
_entity_poly.pdbx_seq_one_letter_code
_entity_poly.pdbx_strand_id
1 'polypeptide(L)'
;ALALSSDADQPIEIEADFAELDEQAGRTIYRGRVEVWQGSIHMTGDLLEADFDADQNLIKVKMTGAPAWFKQTPDNSTVDVEGEAKFIHYFKLDERVLLEREAIVTRGEQRFEGDRIDYDTERSVVKARALEPAAATDDKPAGAGRGRVRAIIPPKRNTPE
;
A
#
# COMPACT_ATOMS: atom_id res chain seq x y z
N ALA A 1 8.83 13.14 0.98
CA ALA A 1 8.43 13.09 -0.42
C ALA A 1 8.64 11.67 -0.94
N LEU A 2 7.96 11.11 -1.62
CA LEU A 2 7.28 10.08 -1.62
C LEU A 2 7.06 9.44 -2.91
N ALA A 3 6.05 9.56 -3.53
CA ALA A 3 5.96 9.49 -4.96
C ALA A 3 6.84 10.62 -5.51
N LEU A 4 7.44 10.42 -6.64
CA LEU A 4 8.11 11.53 -7.32
C LEU A 4 7.13 12.68 -7.36
N SER A 5 7.56 13.89 -7.04
CA SER A 5 6.67 15.06 -7.07
C SER A 5 5.99 15.19 -8.43
N SER A 6 6.64 14.70 -9.48
CA SER A 6 6.09 14.61 -10.82
C SER A 6 4.95 13.58 -10.97
N ASP A 7 4.83 12.59 -10.06
CA ASP A 7 3.78 11.56 -10.19
C ASP A 7 2.38 12.18 -10.03
N ALA A 8 2.23 13.13 -9.10
CA ALA A 8 0.96 13.79 -8.86
C ALA A 8 0.47 14.61 -10.08
N ASP A 9 1.38 15.02 -10.94
CA ASP A 9 1.07 15.77 -12.15
C ASP A 9 0.80 14.86 -13.36
N GLN A 10 1.02 13.57 -13.22
CA GLN A 10 0.77 12.60 -14.28
C GLN A 10 -0.70 12.15 -14.26
N PRO A 11 -1.25 11.81 -15.43
CA PRO A 11 -2.59 11.26 -15.47
C PRO A 11 -2.64 9.91 -14.74
N ILE A 12 -3.80 9.61 -14.16
CA ILE A 12 -4.07 8.30 -13.58
C ILE A 12 -4.70 7.45 -14.68
N GLU A 13 -4.07 6.32 -14.97
CA GLU A 13 -4.60 5.34 -15.93
C GLU A 13 -5.04 4.10 -15.15
N ILE A 14 -6.24 3.62 -15.43
CA ILE A 14 -6.80 2.44 -14.77
C ILE A 14 -7.32 1.48 -15.83
N GLU A 15 -6.93 0.23 -15.73
CA GLU A 15 -7.46 -0.87 -16.52
C GLU A 15 -8.12 -1.89 -15.62
N ALA A 16 -9.27 -2.40 -16.03
CA ALA A 16 -10.03 -3.41 -15.30
C ALA A 16 -10.99 -4.12 -16.26
N ASP A 17 -11.54 -5.24 -15.81
CA ASP A 17 -12.55 -5.96 -16.59
C ASP A 17 -13.93 -5.31 -16.48
N PHE A 18 -14.19 -4.59 -15.39
CA PHE A 18 -15.48 -3.94 -15.13
C PHE A 18 -15.24 -2.62 -14.39
N ALA A 19 -16.01 -1.60 -14.72
CA ALA A 19 -15.99 -0.31 -14.04
C ALA A 19 -17.40 0.20 -13.83
N GLU A 20 -17.66 0.77 -12.66
CA GLU A 20 -18.93 1.39 -12.30
C GLU A 20 -18.66 2.72 -11.60
N LEU A 21 -19.31 3.76 -12.09
CA LEU A 21 -19.26 5.09 -11.47
C LEU A 21 -20.61 5.39 -10.84
N ASP A 22 -20.62 5.61 -9.53
CA ASP A 22 -21.78 6.09 -8.80
C ASP A 22 -21.56 7.55 -8.40
N GLU A 23 -22.10 8.45 -9.17
CA GLU A 23 -21.92 9.89 -8.94
C GLU A 23 -22.59 10.37 -7.65
N GLN A 24 -23.73 9.76 -7.28
CA GLN A 24 -24.43 10.15 -6.06
C GLN A 24 -23.67 9.74 -4.82
N ALA A 25 -23.09 8.55 -4.83
CA ALA A 25 -22.26 8.07 -3.73
C ALA A 25 -20.85 8.67 -3.75
N GLY A 26 -20.43 9.26 -4.87
CA GLY A 26 -19.07 9.74 -5.03
C GLY A 26 -18.07 8.59 -5.05
N ARG A 27 -18.44 7.46 -5.65
CA ARG A 27 -17.61 6.25 -5.63
C ARG A 27 -17.46 5.66 -7.02
N THR A 28 -16.26 5.25 -7.35
CA THR A 28 -15.97 4.46 -8.54
C THR A 28 -15.44 3.10 -8.12
N ILE A 29 -15.91 2.05 -8.78
CA ILE A 29 -15.50 0.68 -8.51
C ILE A 29 -14.95 0.08 -9.80
N TYR A 30 -13.78 -0.56 -9.70
CA TYR A 30 -13.15 -1.31 -10.77
C TYR A 30 -12.94 -2.74 -10.31
N ARG A 31 -13.32 -3.71 -11.12
CA ARG A 31 -13.23 -5.13 -10.78
C ARG A 31 -12.55 -5.94 -11.86
N GLY A 32 -11.78 -6.90 -11.43
CA GLY A 32 -11.14 -7.90 -12.27
C GLY A 32 -9.85 -7.39 -12.90
N ARG A 33 -8.74 -7.99 -12.55
CA ARG A 33 -7.41 -7.68 -13.09
C ARG A 33 -7.14 -6.18 -13.13
N VAL A 34 -7.34 -5.53 -11.99
CA VAL A 34 -7.21 -4.09 -11.90
C VAL A 34 -5.74 -3.69 -11.92
N GLU A 35 -5.39 -2.75 -12.78
CA GLU A 35 -4.07 -2.12 -12.83
C GLU A 35 -4.22 -0.61 -12.83
N VAL A 36 -3.38 0.06 -12.06
CA VAL A 36 -3.37 1.52 -11.93
C VAL A 36 -1.96 2.02 -12.17
N TRP A 37 -1.83 3.05 -12.98
CA TRP A 37 -0.56 3.74 -13.22
C TRP A 37 -0.72 5.23 -13.01
N GLN A 38 0.22 5.82 -12.32
CA GLN A 38 0.37 7.27 -12.23
C GLN A 38 1.85 7.60 -12.04
N GLY A 39 2.53 8.04 -13.11
CA GLY A 39 3.97 8.26 -13.07
C GLY A 39 4.72 6.99 -12.68
N SER A 40 5.48 7.03 -11.59
CA SER A 40 6.21 5.87 -11.07
C SER A 40 5.33 4.91 -10.27
N ILE A 41 4.11 5.32 -9.94
CA ILE A 41 3.19 4.51 -9.15
C ILE A 41 2.53 3.46 -10.03
N HIS A 42 2.60 2.20 -9.61
CA HIS A 42 1.92 1.09 -10.24
C HIS A 42 1.25 0.24 -9.16
N MET A 43 -0.03 -0.06 -9.34
CA MET A 43 -0.80 -0.88 -8.40
C MET A 43 -1.54 -1.97 -9.16
N THR A 44 -1.67 -3.12 -8.54
CA THR A 44 -2.46 -4.23 -9.08
C THR A 44 -3.33 -4.86 -8.00
N GLY A 45 -4.46 -5.40 -8.40
CA GLY A 45 -5.37 -6.10 -7.50
C GLY A 45 -6.60 -6.61 -8.23
N ASP A 46 -7.58 -7.05 -7.46
CA ASP A 46 -8.83 -7.61 -7.97
C ASP A 46 -9.99 -6.63 -7.90
N LEU A 47 -9.98 -5.73 -6.93
CA LEU A 47 -11.04 -4.77 -6.70
C LEU A 47 -10.43 -3.44 -6.25
N LEU A 48 -10.76 -2.39 -6.96
CA LEU A 48 -10.39 -1.02 -6.60
C LEU A 48 -11.64 -0.22 -6.30
N GLU A 49 -11.70 0.38 -5.12
CA GLU A 49 -12.76 1.30 -4.72
C GLU A 49 -12.15 2.69 -4.50
N ALA A 50 -12.63 3.69 -5.19
CA ALA A 50 -12.16 5.05 -5.06
C ALA A 50 -13.30 5.95 -4.61
N ASP A 51 -13.08 6.72 -3.55
CA ASP A 51 -14.05 7.67 -3.01
C ASP A 51 -13.62 9.10 -3.35
N PHE A 52 -14.59 9.91 -3.78
CA PHE A 52 -14.39 11.30 -4.15
C PHE A 52 -15.29 12.21 -3.33
N ASP A 53 -14.86 13.45 -3.09
CA ASP A 53 -15.68 14.46 -2.43
C ASP A 53 -16.68 15.10 -3.43
N ALA A 54 -17.47 16.06 -2.93
CA ALA A 54 -18.48 16.75 -3.75
C ALA A 54 -17.86 17.55 -4.91
N ASP A 55 -16.60 17.95 -4.79
CA ASP A 55 -15.85 18.66 -5.82
C ASP A 55 -15.07 17.72 -6.73
N GLN A 56 -15.32 16.42 -6.61
CA GLN A 56 -14.68 15.35 -7.38
C GLN A 56 -13.17 15.20 -7.13
N ASN A 57 -12.72 15.61 -5.94
CA ASN A 57 -11.36 15.34 -5.52
C ASN A 57 -11.29 13.96 -4.87
N LEU A 58 -10.24 13.23 -5.20
CA LEU A 58 -10.01 11.90 -4.61
C LEU A 58 -9.76 12.02 -3.11
N ILE A 59 -10.48 11.24 -2.31
CA ILE A 59 -10.32 11.18 -0.86
C ILE A 59 -9.55 9.95 -0.45
N LYS A 60 -9.95 8.80 -1.00
CA LYS A 60 -9.48 7.50 -0.54
C LYS A 60 -9.56 6.47 -1.66
N VAL A 61 -8.57 5.61 -1.69
CA VAL A 61 -8.54 4.45 -2.59
C VAL A 61 -8.33 3.19 -1.74
N LYS A 62 -9.06 2.15 -2.06
CA LYS A 62 -8.85 0.82 -1.46
C LYS A 62 -8.67 -0.20 -2.56
N MET A 63 -7.54 -0.89 -2.56
CA MET A 63 -7.27 -2.01 -3.44
C MET A 63 -7.33 -3.31 -2.66
N THR A 64 -8.09 -4.26 -3.15
CA THR A 64 -8.20 -5.60 -2.59
C THR A 64 -7.61 -6.59 -3.58
N GLY A 65 -6.84 -7.54 -3.10
CA GLY A 65 -6.26 -8.58 -3.93
C GLY A 65 -5.72 -9.75 -3.12
N ALA A 66 -5.11 -10.68 -3.79
CA ALA A 66 -4.58 -11.89 -3.17
C ALA A 66 -3.15 -12.21 -3.64
N PRO A 67 -2.18 -11.30 -3.37
CA PRO A 67 -2.30 -10.00 -2.71
C PRO A 67 -2.60 -8.85 -3.68
N ALA A 68 -3.05 -7.73 -3.13
CA ALA A 68 -2.93 -6.44 -3.80
C ALA A 68 -1.47 -5.99 -3.69
N TRP A 69 -0.98 -5.27 -4.67
CA TRP A 69 0.44 -4.90 -4.77
C TRP A 69 0.58 -3.47 -5.27
N PHE A 70 1.61 -2.78 -4.77
CA PHE A 70 1.99 -1.48 -5.31
C PHE A 70 3.50 -1.32 -5.39
N LYS A 71 3.92 -0.40 -6.24
CA LYS A 71 5.30 0.02 -6.41
C LYS A 71 5.36 1.51 -6.66
N GLN A 72 6.32 2.18 -6.09
CA GLN A 72 6.59 3.59 -6.38
C GLN A 72 8.09 3.89 -6.23
N THR A 73 8.52 4.95 -6.90
CA THR A 73 9.87 5.47 -6.76
C THR A 73 9.79 6.77 -5.97
N PRO A 74 10.29 6.82 -4.71
CA PRO A 74 10.30 8.06 -3.95
C PRO A 74 11.21 9.12 -4.56
N ASP A 75 10.91 10.39 -4.29
CA ASP A 75 11.78 11.50 -4.70
C ASP A 75 13.20 11.33 -4.13
N ASN A 76 14.20 11.67 -4.93
CA ASN A 76 15.61 11.59 -4.55
C ASN A 76 16.07 10.19 -4.15
N SER A 77 15.35 9.17 -4.59
CA SER A 77 15.69 7.77 -4.32
C SER A 77 15.92 7.02 -5.62
N THR A 78 16.95 6.18 -5.62
CA THR A 78 17.17 5.21 -6.71
C THR A 78 16.57 3.85 -6.36
N VAL A 79 15.96 3.74 -5.18
CA VAL A 79 15.45 2.50 -4.65
C VAL A 79 13.92 2.57 -4.61
N ASP A 80 13.29 1.63 -5.28
CA ASP A 80 11.84 1.54 -5.29
C ASP A 80 11.29 1.01 -3.96
N VAL A 81 10.10 1.49 -3.62
CA VAL A 81 9.32 0.93 -2.53
C VAL A 81 8.24 0.04 -3.15
N GLU A 82 8.16 -1.20 -2.69
CA GLU A 82 7.12 -2.13 -3.08
C GLU A 82 6.36 -2.58 -1.84
N GLY A 83 5.06 -2.77 -2.00
CA GLY A 83 4.23 -3.27 -0.92
C GLY A 83 3.18 -4.23 -1.42
N GLU A 84 2.82 -5.19 -0.58
CA GLU A 84 1.71 -6.08 -0.85
C GLU A 84 0.96 -6.38 0.43
N ALA A 85 -0.34 -6.60 0.30
CA ALA A 85 -1.21 -7.01 1.39
C ALA A 85 -2.55 -7.43 0.79
N LYS A 86 -3.40 -8.03 1.61
CA LYS A 86 -4.75 -8.34 1.15
C LYS A 86 -5.54 -7.06 0.84
N PHE A 87 -5.34 -6.02 1.63
CA PHE A 87 -5.96 -4.72 1.46
C PHE A 87 -4.90 -3.63 1.48
N ILE A 88 -4.93 -2.74 0.49
CA ILE A 88 -4.09 -1.56 0.44
C ILE A 88 -4.99 -0.34 0.39
N HIS A 89 -4.87 0.55 1.36
CA HIS A 89 -5.62 1.79 1.43
C HIS A 89 -4.68 2.97 1.20
N TYR A 90 -5.12 3.93 0.41
CA TYR A 90 -4.44 5.19 0.24
C TYR A 90 -5.35 6.32 0.69
N PHE A 91 -4.88 7.12 1.63
CA PHE A 91 -5.59 8.29 2.16
C PHE A 91 -4.91 9.54 1.64
N LYS A 92 -5.56 10.22 0.70
CA LYS A 92 -4.90 11.32 0.00
C LYS A 92 -4.59 12.52 0.88
N LEU A 93 -5.51 12.91 1.76
CA LEU A 93 -5.32 14.06 2.63
C LEU A 93 -4.18 13.85 3.63
N ASP A 94 -4.03 12.63 4.10
CA ASP A 94 -2.99 12.26 5.06
C ASP A 94 -1.71 11.79 4.40
N GLU A 95 -1.71 11.66 3.08
CA GLU A 95 -0.62 11.08 2.29
C GLU A 95 -0.07 9.79 2.91
N ARG A 96 -1.00 8.89 3.23
CA ARG A 96 -0.71 7.68 3.96
C ARG A 96 -1.20 6.44 3.22
N VAL A 97 -0.35 5.42 3.18
CA VAL A 97 -0.70 4.10 2.67
C VAL A 97 -0.80 3.14 3.84
N LEU A 98 -1.91 2.42 3.92
CA LEU A 98 -2.15 1.43 4.94
C LEU A 98 -2.27 0.07 4.28
N LEU A 99 -1.42 -0.87 4.68
CA LEU A 99 -1.45 -2.24 4.22
C LEU A 99 -1.97 -3.13 5.34
N GLU A 100 -3.03 -3.87 5.08
CA GLU A 100 -3.65 -4.74 6.07
C GLU A 100 -3.69 -6.18 5.58
N ARG A 101 -3.39 -7.07 6.48
CA ARG A 101 -3.35 -8.52 6.36
C ARG A 101 -2.25 -9.03 5.46
N GLU A 102 -1.35 -9.76 6.08
CA GLU A 102 -0.18 -10.33 5.42
C GLU A 102 0.60 -9.25 4.68
N ALA A 103 0.79 -8.11 5.36
CA ALA A 103 1.43 -6.96 4.79
C ALA A 103 2.93 -7.14 4.70
N ILE A 104 3.51 -6.79 3.55
CA ILE A 104 4.94 -6.82 3.30
C ILE A 104 5.30 -5.52 2.60
N VAL A 105 6.32 -4.84 3.08
CA VAL A 105 6.90 -3.68 2.42
C VAL A 105 8.38 -3.93 2.22
N THR A 106 8.86 -3.73 1.00
CA THR A 106 10.27 -3.80 0.67
C THR A 106 10.76 -2.45 0.19
N ARG A 107 11.93 -2.09 0.61
CA ARG A 107 12.63 -0.88 0.19
C ARG A 107 14.08 -1.26 -0.10
N GLY A 108 14.37 -1.51 -1.37
CA GLY A 108 15.62 -2.13 -1.74
C GLY A 108 15.74 -3.53 -1.14
N GLU A 109 16.78 -3.75 -0.36
CA GLU A 109 17.00 -5.03 0.33
C GLU A 109 16.36 -5.09 1.72
N GLN A 110 15.81 -3.97 2.22
CA GLN A 110 15.08 -3.95 3.48
C GLN A 110 13.69 -4.51 3.29
N ARG A 111 13.25 -5.32 4.25
CA ARG A 111 11.93 -5.96 4.19
C ARG A 111 11.26 -5.89 5.56
N PHE A 112 10.01 -5.46 5.57
CA PHE A 112 9.16 -5.41 6.76
C PHE A 112 7.92 -6.25 6.51
N GLU A 113 7.56 -7.07 7.48
CA GLU A 113 6.37 -7.90 7.44
C GLU A 113 5.56 -7.71 8.72
N GLY A 114 4.25 -7.74 8.58
CA GLY A 114 3.34 -7.64 9.72
C GLY A 114 1.90 -7.77 9.24
N ASP A 115 0.96 -7.77 10.17
CA ASP A 115 -0.46 -7.79 9.80
C ASP A 115 -0.97 -6.43 9.36
N ARG A 116 -0.29 -5.38 9.79
CA ARG A 116 -0.63 -4.02 9.44
C ARG A 116 0.64 -3.21 9.30
N ILE A 117 0.80 -2.59 8.14
CA ILE A 117 1.90 -1.67 7.88
C ILE A 117 1.32 -0.33 7.48
N ASP A 118 1.71 0.72 8.18
CA ASP A 118 1.31 2.09 7.95
C ASP A 118 2.52 2.83 7.39
N TYR A 119 2.38 3.32 6.16
CA TYR A 119 3.45 4.05 5.48
C TYR A 119 3.02 5.49 5.25
N ASP A 120 3.72 6.40 5.95
CA ASP A 120 3.55 7.84 5.74
C ASP A 120 4.39 8.23 4.53
N THR A 121 3.73 8.56 3.43
CA THR A 121 4.44 8.85 2.20
C THR A 121 5.14 10.20 2.25
N GLU A 122 4.69 11.14 3.04
CA GLU A 122 5.32 12.45 3.16
C GLU A 122 6.60 12.40 3.98
N ARG A 123 6.59 11.63 5.05
CA ARG A 123 7.72 11.52 5.98
C ARG A 123 8.62 10.33 5.73
N SER A 124 8.22 9.44 4.85
CA SER A 124 8.90 8.16 4.60
C SER A 124 9.06 7.31 5.87
N VAL A 125 8.03 7.31 6.71
CA VAL A 125 8.00 6.54 7.96
C VAL A 125 7.17 5.29 7.77
N VAL A 126 7.73 4.14 8.11
CA VAL A 126 7.05 2.85 8.08
C VAL A 126 6.79 2.41 9.52
N LYS A 127 5.53 2.09 9.82
CA LYS A 127 5.14 1.50 11.11
C LYS A 127 4.49 0.16 10.84
N ALA A 128 5.09 -0.89 11.35
CA ALA A 128 4.56 -2.24 11.22
C ALA A 128 3.99 -2.69 12.56
N ARG A 129 2.82 -3.32 12.51
CA ARG A 129 2.17 -3.86 13.70
C ARG A 129 1.76 -5.31 13.48
N ALA A 130 1.94 -6.10 14.52
CA ALA A 130 1.30 -7.38 14.62
C ALA A 130 -0.20 -7.18 14.89
N LEU A 131 -1.03 -8.13 14.48
CA LEU A 131 -2.41 -8.16 14.96
C LEU A 131 -2.35 -8.22 16.49
N GLU A 132 -3.02 -7.27 17.14
CA GLU A 132 -3.26 -7.44 18.56
C GLU A 132 -3.97 -8.76 18.75
N PRO A 133 -3.50 -9.61 19.66
CA PRO A 133 -4.23 -10.82 19.96
C PRO A 133 -5.63 -10.38 20.38
N ALA A 134 -6.62 -10.67 19.52
CA ALA A 134 -8.00 -10.51 19.87
C ALA A 134 -8.14 -11.17 21.23
N ALA A 135 -8.56 -10.37 22.23
CA ALA A 135 -8.67 -10.71 23.62
C ALA A 135 -8.34 -12.17 23.88
N ALA A 136 -7.14 -12.45 24.34
CA ALA A 136 -6.62 -13.79 24.49
C ALA A 136 -7.71 -14.73 25.02
N THR A 137 -8.33 -15.44 24.11
CA THR A 137 -9.05 -16.64 24.49
C THR A 137 -7.94 -17.64 24.77
N ASP A 138 -7.90 -18.06 25.98
CA ASP A 138 -6.80 -18.73 26.69
C ASP A 138 -6.29 -20.03 26.07
N ASP A 139 -6.66 -20.42 24.89
CA ASP A 139 -6.41 -21.77 24.41
C ASP A 139 -5.56 -21.90 23.15
N LYS A 140 -4.98 -20.81 22.67
CA LYS A 140 -3.94 -20.93 21.67
C LYS A 140 -2.77 -20.05 22.04
N PRO A 141 -1.61 -20.66 22.31
CA PRO A 141 -0.40 -19.88 22.21
C PRO A 141 -0.48 -19.17 20.87
N ALA A 142 -0.32 -17.86 20.88
CA ALA A 142 -0.23 -17.06 19.67
C ALA A 142 0.59 -17.89 18.70
N GLY A 143 -0.06 -18.38 17.66
CA GLY A 143 0.56 -19.36 16.79
C GLY A 143 1.91 -18.83 16.40
N ALA A 144 2.94 -19.58 16.66
CA ALA A 144 4.30 -19.18 16.39
C ALA A 144 4.36 -18.64 14.96
N GLY A 145 4.66 -17.35 14.81
CA GLY A 145 4.78 -16.69 13.54
C GLY A 145 3.58 -15.86 13.07
N ARG A 146 2.42 -15.98 13.69
CA ARG A 146 1.28 -15.09 13.36
C ARG A 146 1.24 -13.93 14.33
N GLY A 147 1.09 -12.73 13.80
CA GLY A 147 0.92 -11.55 14.59
C GLY A 147 2.22 -10.91 15.07
N ARG A 148 3.36 -11.26 14.52
CA ARG A 148 4.63 -10.60 14.84
C ARG A 148 5.15 -9.80 13.67
N VAL A 149 5.71 -8.65 13.97
CA VAL A 149 6.43 -7.86 12.97
C VAL A 149 7.79 -8.52 12.73
N ARG A 150 8.16 -8.62 11.46
CA ARG A 150 9.46 -9.12 11.05
C ARG A 150 10.13 -8.08 10.16
N ALA A 151 11.37 -7.79 10.44
CA ALA A 151 12.18 -6.91 9.61
C ALA A 151 13.47 -7.60 9.22
N ILE A 152 13.85 -7.47 7.97
CA ILE A 152 15.11 -7.97 7.44
C ILE A 152 15.89 -6.75 6.97
N ILE A 153 17.04 -6.52 7.56
CA ILE A 153 17.92 -5.41 7.24
C ILE A 153 19.23 -6.01 6.74
N PRO A 154 19.61 -5.77 5.48
CA PRO A 154 20.84 -6.34 4.96
C PRO A 154 22.07 -5.74 5.65
N PRO A 155 23.19 -6.47 5.72
CA PRO A 155 24.42 -5.91 6.26
C PRO A 155 24.93 -4.78 5.37
N LYS A 156 25.57 -3.79 6.00
CA LYS A 156 26.28 -2.75 5.24
C LYS A 156 27.36 -3.43 4.40
N ARG A 157 27.24 -3.35 3.09
CA ARG A 157 28.31 -3.72 2.22
C ARG A 157 29.35 -2.58 2.22
N ASN A 158 30.52 -2.84 2.77
CA ASN A 158 31.65 -2.03 2.44
C ASN A 158 31.99 -2.31 0.98
N THR A 159 31.54 -1.45 0.09
CA THR A 159 32.08 -1.45 -1.26
C THR A 159 33.51 -0.95 -1.15
N PRO A 160 34.52 -1.77 -1.43
CA PRO A 160 35.87 -1.23 -1.56
C PRO A 160 35.86 -0.26 -2.74
N GLU A 161 36.29 0.95 -2.49
CA GLU A 161 36.56 1.90 -3.57
C GLU A 161 37.65 1.34 -4.51
#